data_c7e3813f91033765357a2ca0ecd945b5
#
_entry.id   c7e3813f91033765357a2ca0ecd945b5
#
_cell.length_a   1.000
_cell.length_b   1.000
_cell.length_c   1.000
_cell.angle_alpha   90.00
_cell.angle_beta   90.00
_cell.angle_gamma   90.00
#
_symmetry.space_group_name_H-M   'P 1'
#
loop_
_entity.id
_entity.type
_entity.pdbx_description
1 polymer ?
#
loop_
_entity_poly.entity_id
_entity_poly.type
_entity_poly.pdbx_seq_one_letter_code
_entity_poly.pdbx_strand_id
1 'polypeptide(L)'
;VDVLGHRIGFIPQRFAVRGDLDAEGNVLYAMDASNRNFLQPKPVIARELLKRVGFEEVTSGLPVGKMSALDQRRVAIARALSCEAEVIIADEPTAGLNRDDAAVVLGLLKKAKRDEDRKRAIIVVTDNPEVADQMEHCAELE
;
A
#
# COMPACT_ATOMS: atom_id res chain seq x y z
N VAL A 1 -4.93 -7.55 10.06
CA VAL A 1 -5.34 -8.86 10.59
C VAL A 1 -4.15 -9.50 11.28
N ASP A 2 -4.35 -9.96 12.49
CA ASP A 2 -3.34 -10.72 13.23
C ASP A 2 -3.57 -12.20 13.03
N VAL A 3 -2.54 -12.90 12.57
CA VAL A 3 -2.56 -14.37 12.45
C VAL A 3 -1.35 -14.91 13.20
N LEU A 4 -1.59 -15.71 14.23
CA LEU A 4 -0.55 -16.33 15.07
C LEU A 4 0.49 -15.31 15.57
N GLY A 5 0.02 -14.11 15.96
CA GLY A 5 0.89 -13.04 16.45
C GLY A 5 1.58 -12.21 15.38
N HIS A 6 1.36 -12.52 14.11
CA HIS A 6 1.91 -11.77 12.98
C HIS A 6 0.83 -10.89 12.35
N ARG A 7 1.20 -9.68 11.95
CA ARG A 7 0.29 -8.75 11.31
C ARG A 7 0.36 -8.88 9.80
N ILE A 8 -0.81 -8.98 9.20
CA ILE A 8 -0.94 -9.09 7.75
C ILE A 8 -1.69 -7.87 7.25
N GLY A 9 -1.07 -7.13 6.34
CA GLY A 9 -1.69 -6.08 5.57
C GLY A 9 -2.16 -6.63 4.22
N PHE A 10 -3.33 -6.21 3.78
CA PHE A 10 -3.88 -6.66 2.52
C PHE A 10 -4.21 -5.47 1.62
N ILE A 11 -3.73 -5.53 0.38
CA ILE A 11 -4.05 -4.55 -0.66
C ILE A 11 -4.91 -5.27 -1.71
N PRO A 12 -6.24 -5.13 -1.63
CA PRO A 12 -7.12 -5.78 -2.61
C PRO A 12 -7.02 -5.11 -3.98
N GLN A 13 -7.39 -5.83 -5.03
CA GLN A 13 -7.42 -5.30 -6.39
C GLN A 13 -8.45 -4.18 -6.52
N ARG A 14 -9.58 -4.29 -5.82
CA ARG A 14 -10.67 -3.31 -5.85
C ARG A 14 -11.02 -2.88 -4.43
N PHE A 15 -11.54 -1.66 -4.31
CA PHE A 15 -11.99 -1.11 -3.03
C PHE A 15 -10.86 -1.01 -1.99
N ALA A 16 -9.62 -0.84 -2.47
CA ALA A 16 -8.47 -0.69 -1.59
C ALA A 16 -8.46 0.66 -0.85
N VAL A 17 -9.25 1.62 -1.31
CA VAL A 17 -9.35 2.97 -0.74
C VAL A 17 -10.80 3.42 -0.69
N ARG A 18 -11.07 4.38 0.19
CA ARG A 18 -12.36 5.08 0.20
C ARG A 18 -12.27 6.28 -0.72
N GLY A 19 -13.05 6.25 -1.79
CA GLY A 19 -13.05 7.30 -2.80
C GLY A 19 -13.58 8.64 -2.32
N ASP A 20 -14.38 8.65 -1.26
CA ASP A 20 -14.98 9.86 -0.66
C ASP A 20 -14.04 10.63 0.27
N LEU A 21 -12.97 9.99 0.75
CA LEU A 21 -11.98 10.62 1.61
C LEU A 21 -10.77 11.09 0.81
N ASP A 22 -10.06 12.10 1.32
CA ASP A 22 -8.77 12.48 0.75
C ASP A 22 -7.67 11.45 1.11
N ALA A 23 -6.44 11.67 0.65
CA ALA A 23 -5.35 10.74 0.88
C ALA A 23 -5.05 10.58 2.38
N GLU A 24 -4.93 11.69 3.11
CA GLU A 24 -4.70 11.65 4.55
C GLU A 24 -5.84 10.96 5.29
N GLY A 25 -7.09 11.28 4.94
CA GLY A 25 -8.27 10.68 5.53
C GLY A 25 -8.32 9.16 5.33
N ASN A 26 -7.89 8.68 4.17
CA ASN A 26 -7.79 7.25 3.91
C ASN A 26 -6.81 6.55 4.84
N VAL A 27 -5.62 7.13 5.03
CA VAL A 27 -4.62 6.54 5.91
C VAL A 27 -5.08 6.59 7.36
N LEU A 28 -5.62 7.73 7.81
CA LEU A 28 -6.16 7.87 9.16
C LEU A 28 -7.28 6.86 9.44
N TYR A 29 -8.17 6.65 8.48
CA TYR A 29 -9.24 5.67 8.62
C TYR A 29 -8.68 4.26 8.84
N ALA A 30 -7.64 3.87 8.09
CA ALA A 30 -7.01 2.57 8.27
C ALA A 30 -6.32 2.46 9.63
N MET A 31 -5.66 3.52 10.09
CA MET A 31 -5.01 3.56 11.39
C MET A 31 -6.03 3.43 12.53
N ASP A 32 -7.15 4.14 12.43
CA ASP A 32 -8.23 4.05 13.42
C ASP A 32 -8.85 2.65 13.44
N ALA A 33 -9.08 2.06 12.28
CA ALA A 33 -9.65 0.71 12.17
C ALA A 33 -8.71 -0.37 12.71
N SER A 34 -7.40 -0.14 12.72
CA SER A 34 -6.43 -1.09 13.26
C SER A 34 -6.49 -1.21 14.78
N ASN A 35 -7.10 -0.25 15.45
CA ASN A 35 -7.23 -0.19 16.90
C ASN A 35 -5.90 -0.34 17.64
N ARG A 36 -4.84 0.28 17.10
CA ARG A 36 -3.48 0.21 17.66
C ARG A 36 -3.08 1.51 18.32
N ASN A 37 -2.11 1.43 19.21
CA ASN A 37 -1.45 2.59 19.79
C ASN A 37 -0.26 2.98 18.93
N PHE A 38 -0.16 4.26 18.60
CA PHE A 38 0.94 4.81 17.82
C PHE A 38 1.82 5.69 18.70
N LEU A 39 3.15 5.64 18.46
CA LEU A 39 4.12 6.41 19.24
C LEU A 39 4.08 7.90 18.92
N GLN A 40 3.63 8.26 17.72
CA GLN A 40 3.50 9.63 17.26
C GLN A 40 2.05 9.94 16.93
N PRO A 41 1.66 11.22 16.85
CA PRO A 41 0.31 11.57 16.39
C PRO A 41 0.01 10.98 15.02
N LYS A 42 -1.17 10.39 14.87
CA LYS A 42 -1.58 9.72 13.64
C LYS A 42 -1.42 10.60 12.38
N PRO A 43 -1.80 11.90 12.38
CA PRO A 43 -1.61 12.73 11.19
C PRO A 43 -0.15 12.87 10.77
N VAL A 44 0.78 12.89 11.71
CA VAL A 44 2.22 12.95 11.41
C VAL A 44 2.65 11.68 10.69
N ILE A 45 2.25 10.53 11.20
CA ILE A 45 2.56 9.23 10.59
C ILE A 45 1.94 9.13 9.20
N ALA A 46 0.67 9.52 9.05
CA ALA A 46 -0.02 9.47 7.78
C ALA A 46 0.68 10.31 6.70
N ARG A 47 1.10 11.51 7.04
CA ARG A 47 1.81 12.39 6.10
C ARG A 47 3.17 11.84 5.71
N GLU A 48 3.92 11.27 6.65
CA GLU A 48 5.21 10.64 6.36
C GLU A 48 5.04 9.47 5.40
N LEU A 49 4.03 8.63 5.62
CA LEU A 49 3.76 7.49 4.74
C LEU A 49 3.36 7.95 3.34
N LEU A 50 2.55 9.00 3.23
CA LEU A 50 2.17 9.55 1.93
C LEU A 50 3.38 10.11 1.18
N LYS A 51 4.31 10.75 1.87
CA LYS A 51 5.58 11.17 1.25
C LYS A 51 6.39 9.99 0.74
N ARG A 52 6.46 8.90 1.51
CA ARG A 52 7.18 7.69 1.09
C ARG A 52 6.63 7.08 -0.20
N VAL A 53 5.33 7.16 -0.41
CA VAL A 53 4.71 6.63 -1.62
C VAL A 53 4.66 7.64 -2.77
N GLY A 54 5.20 8.84 -2.58
CA GLY A 54 5.44 9.79 -3.66
C GLY A 54 4.57 11.03 -3.68
N PHE A 55 3.79 11.32 -2.62
CA PHE A 55 3.06 12.58 -2.51
C PHE A 55 3.98 13.64 -1.92
N GLU A 56 4.46 14.55 -2.75
CA GLU A 56 5.32 15.66 -2.31
C GLU A 56 4.55 16.65 -1.44
N GLU A 57 3.31 16.91 -1.80
CA GLU A 57 2.41 17.74 -1.02
C GLU A 57 1.11 16.98 -0.78
N VAL A 58 0.62 17.05 0.46
CA VAL A 58 -0.67 16.48 0.78
C VAL A 58 -1.75 17.38 0.15
N THR A 59 -2.42 16.86 -0.87
CA THR A 59 -3.55 17.55 -1.50
C THR A 59 -4.75 17.44 -0.58
N SER A 60 -4.81 18.36 0.38
CA SER A 60 -5.89 18.41 1.38
C SER A 60 -7.24 18.59 0.69
N GLY A 61 -8.16 17.71 1.03
CA GLY A 61 -9.54 17.79 0.58
C GLY A 61 -9.85 17.21 -0.80
N LEU A 62 -8.85 16.80 -1.60
CA LEU A 62 -9.13 16.14 -2.87
C LEU A 62 -9.54 14.69 -2.63
N PRO A 63 -10.80 14.28 -2.97
CA PRO A 63 -11.20 12.90 -2.80
C PRO A 63 -10.35 11.94 -3.63
N VAL A 64 -9.92 10.83 -3.03
CA VAL A 64 -9.07 9.84 -3.70
C VAL A 64 -9.76 9.28 -4.94
N GLY A 65 -11.08 9.15 -4.93
CA GLY A 65 -11.83 8.68 -6.10
C GLY A 65 -11.66 9.54 -7.34
N LYS A 66 -11.23 10.80 -7.19
CA LYS A 66 -10.96 11.72 -8.29
C LYS A 66 -9.49 11.75 -8.72
N MET A 67 -8.64 11.02 -8.04
CA MET A 67 -7.22 10.92 -8.39
C MET A 67 -7.00 9.91 -9.52
N SER A 68 -5.80 9.97 -10.11
CA SER A 68 -5.39 8.97 -11.10
C SER A 68 -5.35 7.56 -10.50
N ALA A 69 -5.42 6.54 -11.34
CA ALA A 69 -5.32 5.15 -10.88
C ALA A 69 -3.99 4.92 -10.14
N LEU A 70 -2.91 5.50 -10.62
CA LEU A 70 -1.61 5.40 -9.94
C LEU A 70 -1.66 6.01 -8.54
N ASP A 71 -2.20 7.22 -8.39
CA ASP A 71 -2.27 7.88 -7.09
C ASP A 71 -3.18 7.10 -6.12
N GLN A 72 -4.26 6.50 -6.62
CA GLN A 72 -5.09 5.64 -5.79
C GLN A 72 -4.31 4.42 -5.27
N ARG A 73 -3.44 3.82 -6.11
CA ARG A 73 -2.56 2.72 -5.67
C ARG A 73 -1.54 3.19 -4.63
N ARG A 74 -0.99 4.40 -4.78
CA ARG A 74 -0.08 4.99 -3.79
C ARG A 74 -0.76 5.10 -2.43
N VAL A 75 -1.99 5.57 -2.39
CA VAL A 75 -2.78 5.68 -1.14
C VAL A 75 -3.05 4.29 -0.55
N ALA A 76 -3.39 3.31 -1.38
CA ALA A 76 -3.62 1.93 -0.92
C ALA A 76 -2.37 1.34 -0.25
N ILE A 77 -1.19 1.58 -0.82
CA ILE A 77 0.08 1.14 -0.25
C ILE A 77 0.34 1.84 1.09
N ALA A 78 0.14 3.16 1.16
CA ALA A 78 0.31 3.91 2.41
C ALA A 78 -0.62 3.39 3.51
N ARG A 79 -1.87 3.05 3.18
CA ARG A 79 -2.80 2.44 4.13
C ARG A 79 -2.26 1.12 4.68
N ALA A 80 -1.76 0.26 3.82
CA ALA A 80 -1.21 -1.03 4.25
C ALA A 80 0.03 -0.84 5.14
N LEU A 81 0.89 0.12 4.79
CA LEU A 81 2.07 0.44 5.59
C LEU A 81 1.72 0.99 6.97
N SER A 82 0.62 1.75 7.08
CA SER A 82 0.20 2.36 8.34
C SER A 82 -0.17 1.33 9.41
N CYS A 83 -0.55 0.14 9.01
CA CYS A 83 -0.89 -0.95 9.92
C CYS A 83 0.33 -1.68 10.46
N GLU A 84 1.53 -1.26 10.11
CA GLU A 84 2.80 -1.85 10.55
C GLU A 84 2.86 -3.37 10.31
N ALA A 85 2.36 -3.80 9.15
CA ALA A 85 2.28 -5.21 8.81
C ALA A 85 3.67 -5.83 8.62
N GLU A 86 3.85 -7.06 9.11
CA GLU A 86 5.03 -7.87 8.85
C GLU A 86 4.97 -8.53 7.48
N VAL A 87 3.75 -8.81 7.01
CA VAL A 87 3.49 -9.38 5.69
C VAL A 87 2.44 -8.52 5.00
N ILE A 88 2.71 -8.11 3.78
CA ILE A 88 1.73 -7.42 2.94
C ILE A 88 1.42 -8.32 1.74
N ILE A 89 0.14 -8.59 1.55
CA ILE A 89 -0.36 -9.34 0.39
C ILE A 89 -1.00 -8.33 -0.55
N ALA A 90 -0.46 -8.19 -1.74
CA ALA A 90 -0.99 -7.32 -2.78
C ALA A 90 -1.60 -8.16 -3.91
N ASP A 91 -2.91 -8.02 -4.10
CA ASP A 91 -3.66 -8.75 -5.10
C ASP A 91 -3.76 -7.93 -6.39
N GLU A 92 -3.11 -8.40 -7.45
CA GLU A 92 -3.08 -7.75 -8.76
C GLU A 92 -2.78 -6.24 -8.65
N PRO A 93 -1.66 -5.85 -8.02
CA PRO A 93 -1.43 -4.44 -7.66
C PRO A 93 -1.25 -3.51 -8.87
N THR A 94 -0.98 -4.07 -10.04
CA THR A 94 -0.75 -3.29 -11.27
C THR A 94 -1.90 -3.41 -12.27
N ALA A 95 -3.00 -4.06 -11.90
CA ALA A 95 -4.14 -4.26 -12.81
C ALA A 95 -4.70 -2.92 -13.28
N GLY A 96 -4.92 -2.80 -14.58
CA GLY A 96 -5.47 -1.58 -15.19
C GLY A 96 -4.50 -0.42 -15.34
N LEU A 97 -3.23 -0.58 -14.92
CA LEU A 97 -2.20 0.44 -15.08
C LEU A 97 -1.39 0.21 -16.36
N ASN A 98 -0.91 1.31 -16.96
CA ASN A 98 0.06 1.21 -18.05
C ASN A 98 1.41 0.71 -17.51
N ARG A 99 2.35 0.42 -18.41
CA ARG A 99 3.64 -0.16 -18.04
C ARG A 99 4.45 0.75 -17.11
N ASP A 100 4.47 2.06 -17.37
CA ASP A 100 5.22 3.01 -16.56
C ASP A 100 4.65 3.13 -15.16
N ASP A 101 3.34 3.25 -15.03
CA ASP A 101 2.66 3.32 -13.74
C ASP A 101 2.79 2.01 -12.97
N ALA A 102 2.69 0.87 -13.66
CA ALA A 102 2.92 -0.43 -13.05
C ALA A 102 4.33 -0.54 -12.47
N ALA A 103 5.34 -0.04 -13.18
CA ALA A 103 6.71 -0.02 -12.69
C ALA A 103 6.85 0.82 -11.41
N VAL A 104 6.16 1.95 -11.33
CA VAL A 104 6.15 2.78 -10.12
C VAL A 104 5.57 1.99 -8.93
N VAL A 105 4.43 1.34 -9.12
CA VAL A 105 3.79 0.56 -8.05
C VAL A 105 4.68 -0.57 -7.57
N LEU A 106 5.27 -1.34 -8.48
CA LEU A 106 6.18 -2.42 -8.11
C LEU A 106 7.42 -1.90 -7.39
N GLY A 107 7.94 -0.76 -7.81
CA GLY A 107 9.06 -0.08 -7.14
C GLY A 107 8.71 0.32 -5.71
N LEU A 108 7.51 0.84 -5.48
CA LEU A 108 7.04 1.20 -4.14
C LEU A 108 6.93 -0.04 -3.24
N LEU A 109 6.42 -1.15 -3.75
CA LEU A 109 6.33 -2.40 -2.99
C LEU A 109 7.72 -2.95 -2.65
N LYS A 110 8.66 -2.93 -3.58
CA LYS A 110 10.04 -3.34 -3.34
C LYS A 110 10.73 -2.46 -2.29
N LYS A 111 10.48 -1.14 -2.34
CA LYS A 111 11.01 -0.20 -1.35
C LYS A 111 10.41 -0.45 0.03
N ALA A 112 9.12 -0.78 0.10
CA ALA A 112 8.46 -1.11 1.35
C ALA A 112 9.06 -2.33 2.03
N LYS A 113 9.50 -3.33 1.23
CA LYS A 113 10.19 -4.51 1.75
C LYS A 113 11.53 -4.16 2.41
N ARG A 114 12.21 -3.12 1.91
CA ARG A 114 13.56 -2.71 2.34
C ARG A 114 13.54 -1.66 3.46
N ASP A 115 12.42 -1.45 4.12
CA ASP A 115 12.33 -0.49 5.21
C ASP A 115 13.33 -0.87 6.31
N GLU A 116 14.27 0.03 6.61
CA GLU A 116 15.41 -0.23 7.50
C GLU A 116 14.99 -0.67 8.91
N ASP A 117 13.85 -0.19 9.36
CA ASP A 117 13.38 -0.44 10.72
C ASP A 117 12.57 -1.72 10.86
N ARG A 118 12.29 -2.42 9.77
CA ARG A 118 11.43 -3.61 9.80
C ARG A 118 11.77 -4.61 8.72
N LYS A 119 11.81 -5.87 9.11
CA LYS A 119 11.76 -6.97 8.17
C LYS A 119 10.31 -7.19 7.76
N ARG A 120 10.03 -7.01 6.48
CA ARG A 120 8.70 -7.17 5.92
C ARG A 120 8.75 -8.09 4.72
N ALA A 121 7.78 -8.99 4.62
CA ALA A 121 7.57 -9.79 3.43
C ALA A 121 6.47 -9.17 2.58
N ILE A 122 6.67 -9.12 1.28
CA ILE A 122 5.66 -8.67 0.32
C ILE A 122 5.33 -9.85 -0.57
N ILE A 123 4.04 -10.21 -0.60
CA ILE A 123 3.51 -11.26 -1.47
C ILE A 123 2.65 -10.60 -2.53
N VAL A 124 3.01 -10.77 -3.79
CA VAL A 124 2.24 -10.26 -4.92
C VAL A 124 1.53 -11.42 -5.59
N VAL A 125 0.22 -11.33 -5.67
CA VAL A 125 -0.62 -12.30 -6.40
C VAL A 125 -0.94 -11.69 -7.76
N THR A 126 -0.54 -12.35 -8.83
CA THR A 126 -0.73 -11.82 -10.18
C THR A 126 -0.83 -12.95 -11.19
N ASP A 127 -1.61 -12.74 -12.26
CA ASP A 127 -1.61 -13.59 -13.44
C ASP A 127 -0.73 -13.03 -14.57
N ASN A 128 -0.11 -11.87 -14.35
CA ASN A 128 0.74 -11.23 -15.36
C ASN A 128 2.19 -11.74 -15.27
N PRO A 129 2.68 -12.46 -16.29
CA PRO A 129 4.04 -13.00 -16.27
C PRO A 129 5.14 -11.94 -16.15
N GLU A 130 4.94 -10.75 -16.72
CA GLU A 130 5.92 -9.67 -16.62
C GLU A 130 6.09 -9.19 -15.17
N VAL A 131 5.02 -9.19 -14.39
CA VAL A 131 5.08 -8.85 -12.97
C VAL A 131 5.77 -9.97 -12.19
N ALA A 132 5.38 -11.22 -12.44
CA ALA A 132 5.97 -12.37 -11.77
C ALA A 132 7.48 -12.45 -11.99
N ASP A 133 7.95 -12.16 -13.20
CA ASP A 133 9.37 -12.21 -13.56
C ASP A 133 10.21 -11.17 -12.81
N GLN A 134 9.61 -10.11 -12.28
CA GLN A 134 10.30 -9.08 -11.51
C GLN A 134 10.43 -9.41 -10.02
N MET A 135 9.81 -10.49 -9.56
CA MET A 135 9.85 -10.90 -8.16
C MET A 135 11.08 -11.78 -7.89
N GLU A 136 11.59 -11.72 -6.67
CA GLU A 136 12.75 -12.53 -6.25
C GLU A 136 12.45 -14.03 -6.28
N HIS A 137 11.25 -14.39 -5.86
CA HIS A 137 10.77 -15.77 -5.81
C HIS A 137 9.40 -15.82 -6.45
N CYS A 138 9.21 -16.76 -7.35
CA CYS A 138 7.95 -16.94 -8.04
C CYS A 138 7.45 -18.36 -7.85
N ALA A 139 6.16 -18.51 -7.53
CA ALA A 139 5.48 -19.81 -7.46
C ALA A 139 4.19 -19.71 -8.26
N GLU A 140 3.93 -20.75 -9.07
CA GLU A 140 2.67 -20.86 -9.78
C GLU A 140 1.67 -21.66 -8.95
N LEU A 141 0.45 -21.14 -8.87
CA LEU A 141 -0.65 -21.82 -8.21
C LEU A 141 -1.48 -22.55 -9.28
N GLU A 142 -1.70 -23.82 -9.04
CA GLU A 142 -2.56 -24.64 -9.91
C GLU A 142 -4.02 -24.59 -9.47
#